data_a00eb2af18cd784e0507c22c5b66e753
#
_entry.id   a00eb2af18cd784e0507c22c5b66e753
#
_cell.length_a   1.000
_cell.length_b   1.000
_cell.length_c   1.000
_cell.angle_alpha   90.00
_cell.angle_beta   90.00
_cell.angle_gamma   90.00
#
_symmetry.space_group_name_H-M   'P 1'
#
loop_
_entity.id
_entity.type
_entity.pdbx_description
1 polymer ?
#
loop_
_entity_poly.entity_id
_entity_poly.type
_entity_poly.pdbx_seq_one_letter_code
_entity_poly.pdbx_strand_id
1 'polypeptide(L)'
;MERVLGIGGYFMRAADPKALNAWYLDCLGMDADEHGLWRQEAGPTVFAAFESETDYFGSRSQQTLLNFRVRDLDAMLAQLRAKGADVSEDIQDVEGVGRFGWVTDPEGNRVEPRQPV
;
A
#
# COMPACT_ATOMS: atom_id res chain seq x y z
N MET A 1 22.29 -19.67 -12.61
CA MET A 1 21.10 -19.98 -11.81
C MET A 1 19.96 -19.06 -12.23
N GLU A 2 18.82 -19.62 -12.50
CA GLU A 2 17.63 -18.81 -12.79
C GLU A 2 17.13 -18.13 -11.52
N ARG A 3 16.51 -16.96 -11.67
CA ARG A 3 15.95 -16.19 -10.56
C ARG A 3 14.70 -15.44 -11.02
N VAL A 4 13.83 -15.10 -10.10
CA VAL A 4 12.70 -14.23 -10.40
C VAL A 4 13.21 -12.82 -10.69
N LEU A 5 12.55 -12.11 -11.62
CA LEU A 5 12.95 -10.77 -12.04
C LEU A 5 12.28 -9.68 -11.20
N GLY A 6 11.17 -9.99 -10.57
CA GLY A 6 10.40 -9.03 -9.78
C GLY A 6 9.00 -9.56 -9.52
N ILE A 7 8.20 -8.74 -8.86
CA ILE A 7 6.79 -9.03 -8.61
C ILE A 7 6.02 -8.74 -9.90
N GLY A 8 5.27 -9.75 -10.40
CA GLY A 8 4.49 -9.61 -11.62
C GLY A 8 3.03 -9.24 -11.38
N GLY A 9 2.55 -9.40 -10.15
CA GLY A 9 1.18 -9.07 -9.80
C GLY A 9 0.94 -9.21 -8.31
N TYR A 10 -0.12 -8.55 -7.84
CA TYR A 10 -0.58 -8.66 -6.47
C TYR A 10 -2.10 -8.81 -6.51
N PHE A 11 -2.62 -9.84 -5.85
CA PHE A 11 -4.03 -10.21 -5.95
C PHE A 11 -4.62 -10.30 -4.55
N MET A 12 -5.83 -9.77 -4.39
CA MET A 12 -6.53 -9.73 -3.11
C MET A 12 -7.91 -10.34 -3.24
N ARG A 13 -8.37 -10.97 -2.16
CA ARG A 13 -9.78 -11.32 -2.04
C ARG A 13 -10.56 -10.08 -1.66
N ALA A 14 -11.74 -9.90 -2.24
CA ALA A 14 -12.62 -8.78 -1.94
C ALA A 14 -14.07 -9.22 -2.03
N ALA A 15 -14.91 -8.70 -1.15
CA ALA A 15 -16.36 -8.90 -1.24
C ALA A 15 -16.91 -8.13 -2.44
N ASP A 16 -16.34 -6.96 -2.74
CA ASP A 16 -16.70 -6.13 -3.89
C ASP A 16 -15.45 -5.72 -4.64
N PRO A 17 -14.94 -6.56 -5.56
CA PRO A 17 -13.70 -6.28 -6.28
C PRO A 17 -13.74 -5.00 -7.10
N LYS A 18 -14.89 -4.68 -7.71
CA LYS A 18 -15.02 -3.48 -8.53
C LYS A 18 -14.88 -2.21 -7.68
N ALA A 19 -15.53 -2.18 -6.53
CA ALA A 19 -15.43 -1.05 -5.62
C ALA A 19 -14.03 -0.91 -5.04
N LEU A 20 -13.38 -2.03 -4.72
CA LEU A 20 -12.01 -2.01 -4.19
C LEU A 20 -11.02 -1.48 -5.22
N ASN A 21 -11.11 -1.95 -6.46
CA ASN A 21 -10.25 -1.46 -7.54
C ASN A 21 -10.43 0.04 -7.77
N ALA A 22 -11.68 0.51 -7.75
CA ALA A 22 -11.99 1.93 -7.91
C ALA A 22 -11.38 2.78 -6.78
N TRP A 23 -11.39 2.26 -5.56
CA TRP A 23 -10.81 2.97 -4.42
C TRP A 23 -9.30 3.17 -4.58
N TYR A 24 -8.56 2.13 -5.00
CA TYR A 24 -7.13 2.25 -5.22
C TYR A 24 -6.81 3.24 -6.33
N LEU A 25 -7.61 3.24 -7.40
CA LEU A 25 -7.45 4.21 -8.48
C LEU A 25 -7.75 5.64 -8.01
N ASP A 26 -8.90 5.84 -7.36
CA ASP A 26 -9.41 7.17 -7.04
C ASP A 26 -8.69 7.80 -5.84
N CYS A 27 -8.36 7.01 -4.83
CA CYS A 27 -7.80 7.52 -3.58
C CYS A 27 -6.28 7.52 -3.57
N LEU A 28 -5.65 6.48 -4.10
CA LEU A 28 -4.19 6.35 -4.14
C LEU A 28 -3.58 6.76 -5.48
N GLY A 29 -4.41 7.04 -6.48
CA GLY A 29 -3.90 7.44 -7.79
C GLY A 29 -3.20 6.31 -8.54
N MET A 30 -3.53 5.07 -8.24
CA MET A 30 -2.97 3.92 -8.94
C MET A 30 -3.61 3.81 -10.33
N ASP A 31 -2.87 4.18 -11.36
CA ASP A 31 -3.38 4.32 -12.73
C ASP A 31 -3.30 3.02 -13.53
N ALA A 32 -3.79 1.93 -12.95
CA ALA A 32 -3.92 0.68 -13.66
C ALA A 32 -4.92 0.82 -14.82
N ASP A 33 -4.65 0.10 -15.93
CA ASP A 33 -5.53 0.12 -17.07
C ASP A 33 -6.79 -0.76 -16.85
N GLU A 34 -7.63 -0.88 -17.89
CA GLU A 34 -8.87 -1.66 -17.83
C GLU A 34 -8.67 -3.14 -17.55
N HIS A 35 -7.47 -3.65 -17.79
CA HIS A 35 -7.09 -5.05 -17.53
C HIS A 35 -6.34 -5.21 -16.20
N GLY A 36 -6.21 -4.12 -15.43
CA GLY A 36 -5.48 -4.13 -14.16
C GLY A 36 -3.98 -4.03 -14.30
N LEU A 37 -3.47 -3.75 -15.51
CA LEU A 37 -2.03 -3.62 -15.70
C LEU A 37 -1.57 -2.24 -15.22
N TRP A 38 -0.69 -2.26 -14.25
CA TRP A 38 -0.12 -1.06 -13.65
C TRP A 38 1.38 -0.99 -13.93
N ARG A 39 1.79 0.06 -14.64
CA ARG A 39 3.20 0.30 -14.94
C ARG A 39 3.77 1.21 -13.86
N GLN A 40 4.25 0.60 -12.80
CA GLN A 40 4.81 1.35 -11.68
C GLN A 40 6.17 1.95 -12.05
N GLU A 41 6.56 3.02 -11.35
CA GLU A 41 7.89 3.58 -11.52
C GLU A 41 8.95 2.60 -11.03
N ALA A 42 10.08 2.56 -11.73
CA ALA A 42 11.21 1.74 -11.34
C ALA A 42 11.74 2.18 -9.97
N GLY A 43 12.15 1.23 -9.18
CA GLY A 43 12.70 1.50 -7.85
C GLY A 43 12.81 0.23 -7.03
N PRO A 44 13.51 0.30 -5.89
CA PRO A 44 13.68 -0.88 -5.06
C PRO A 44 12.39 -1.29 -4.37
N THR A 45 12.19 -2.58 -4.22
CA THR A 45 11.07 -3.17 -3.49
C THR A 45 11.63 -3.94 -2.29
N VAL A 46 11.06 -3.68 -1.11
CA VAL A 46 11.36 -4.49 0.06
C VAL A 46 10.53 -5.76 -0.01
N PHE A 47 11.17 -6.89 0.15
CA PHE A 47 10.49 -8.17 0.28
C PHE A 47 10.98 -8.81 1.59
N ALA A 48 10.11 -8.87 2.58
CA ALA A 48 10.50 -9.29 3.92
C ALA A 48 9.37 -10.05 4.61
N ALA A 49 9.75 -11.04 5.40
CA ALA A 49 8.82 -11.74 6.27
C ALA A 49 8.88 -11.15 7.67
N PHE A 50 7.74 -11.00 8.30
CA PHE A 50 7.61 -10.55 9.69
C PHE A 50 7.34 -11.77 10.57
N GLU A 51 7.56 -11.62 11.88
CA GLU A 51 7.22 -12.65 12.84
C GLU A 51 5.72 -12.97 12.77
N SER A 52 5.37 -14.25 12.92
CA SER A 52 3.97 -14.69 12.82
C SER A 52 3.05 -13.99 13.82
N GLU A 53 3.59 -13.56 14.95
CA GLU A 53 2.82 -12.92 16.03
C GLU A 53 2.78 -11.40 15.92
N THR A 54 3.32 -10.81 14.83
CA THR A 54 3.32 -9.36 14.68
C THR A 54 1.90 -8.80 14.66
N ASP A 55 1.72 -7.63 15.23
CA ASP A 55 0.49 -6.85 15.12
C ASP A 55 0.65 -5.65 14.16
N TYR A 56 1.81 -5.57 13.50
CA TYR A 56 2.15 -4.45 12.62
C TYR A 56 1.20 -4.32 11.43
N PHE A 57 0.62 -5.44 10.97
CA PHE A 57 -0.31 -5.42 9.84
C PHE A 57 -1.73 -4.98 10.21
N GLY A 58 -2.01 -4.71 11.47
CA GLY A 58 -3.34 -4.41 11.98
C GLY A 58 -4.08 -5.68 12.37
N SER A 59 -5.19 -6.01 11.69
CA SER A 59 -5.95 -7.21 12.00
C SER A 59 -5.10 -8.47 11.83
N ARG A 60 -5.25 -9.42 12.76
CA ARG A 60 -4.58 -10.73 12.71
C ARG A 60 -4.99 -11.57 11.50
N SER A 61 -6.14 -11.26 10.91
CA SER A 61 -6.59 -11.93 9.68
C SER A 61 -5.87 -11.44 8.44
N GLN A 62 -5.21 -10.28 8.51
CA GLN A 62 -4.45 -9.74 7.39
C GLN A 62 -3.06 -10.38 7.35
N GLN A 63 -2.81 -11.18 6.32
CA GLN A 63 -1.60 -11.98 6.21
C GLN A 63 -0.42 -11.24 5.56
N THR A 64 -0.69 -10.16 4.84
CA THR A 64 0.33 -9.38 4.14
C THR A 64 0.04 -7.90 4.30
N LEU A 65 1.09 -7.09 4.19
CA LEU A 65 0.96 -5.64 4.22
C LEU A 65 1.56 -5.07 2.94
N LEU A 66 0.74 -4.36 2.18
CA LEU A 66 1.18 -3.72 0.95
C LEU A 66 1.73 -2.33 1.29
N ASN A 67 2.98 -2.10 0.92
CA ASN A 67 3.66 -0.82 1.10
C ASN A 67 3.80 -0.17 -0.26
N PHE A 68 3.38 1.10 -0.37
CA PHE A 68 3.51 1.88 -1.59
C PHE A 68 4.54 2.98 -1.42
N ARG A 69 5.43 3.13 -2.38
CA ARG A 69 6.30 4.30 -2.44
C ARG A 69 5.49 5.50 -2.89
N VAL A 70 5.60 6.62 -2.17
CA VAL A 70 4.97 7.89 -2.55
C VAL A 70 6.04 8.98 -2.57
N ARG A 71 5.85 9.99 -3.41
CA ARG A 71 6.79 11.09 -3.51
C ARG A 71 6.71 12.03 -2.31
N ASP A 72 5.51 12.26 -1.81
CA ASP A 72 5.23 13.22 -0.73
C ASP A 72 4.16 12.62 0.17
N LEU A 73 4.57 12.14 1.34
CA LEU A 73 3.66 11.46 2.25
C LEU A 73 2.57 12.41 2.78
N ASP A 74 2.94 13.64 3.15
CA ASP A 74 1.96 14.57 3.68
C ASP A 74 0.89 14.88 2.65
N ALA A 75 1.27 15.08 1.39
CA ALA A 75 0.33 15.32 0.30
C ALA A 75 -0.56 14.10 0.05
N MET A 76 0.01 12.89 0.09
CA MET A 76 -0.77 11.66 -0.09
C MET A 76 -1.78 11.47 1.03
N LEU A 77 -1.38 11.68 2.28
CA LEU A 77 -2.31 11.52 3.41
C LEU A 77 -3.42 12.58 3.37
N ALA A 78 -3.10 13.80 2.96
CA ALA A 78 -4.11 14.85 2.77
C ALA A 78 -5.11 14.47 1.67
N GLN A 79 -4.62 13.93 0.56
CA GLN A 79 -5.45 13.43 -0.54
C GLN A 79 -6.39 12.33 -0.07
N LEU A 80 -5.88 11.37 0.67
CA LEU A 80 -6.67 10.27 1.22
C LEU A 80 -7.75 10.77 2.16
N ARG A 81 -7.43 11.71 3.05
CA ARG A 81 -8.41 12.30 3.98
C ARG A 81 -9.49 13.07 3.22
N ALA A 82 -9.10 13.82 2.18
CA ALA A 82 -10.05 14.56 1.35
C ALA A 82 -11.02 13.63 0.62
N LYS A 83 -10.61 12.41 0.33
CA LYS A 83 -11.48 11.39 -0.30
C LYS A 83 -12.28 10.59 0.72
N GLY A 84 -12.16 10.89 1.99
CA GLY A 84 -12.90 10.21 3.06
C GLY A 84 -12.31 8.86 3.48
N ALA A 85 -11.07 8.59 3.13
CA ALA A 85 -10.42 7.34 3.50
C ALA A 85 -10.07 7.30 5.00
N ASP A 86 -9.98 6.09 5.53
CA ASP A 86 -9.65 5.85 6.94
C ASP A 86 -8.13 5.92 7.14
N VAL A 87 -7.63 7.11 7.43
CA VAL A 87 -6.19 7.40 7.58
C VAL A 87 -5.83 7.42 9.05
N SER A 88 -4.78 6.68 9.43
CA SER A 88 -4.25 6.70 10.79
C SER A 88 -3.63 8.07 11.10
N GLU A 89 -3.78 8.52 12.33
CA GLU A 89 -3.10 9.74 12.81
C GLU A 89 -1.61 9.52 13.04
N ASP A 90 -1.17 8.27 13.12
CA ASP A 90 0.22 7.95 13.38
C ASP A 90 1.08 8.17 12.13
N ILE A 91 2.26 8.75 12.34
CA ILE A 91 3.30 8.86 11.32
C ILE A 91 4.59 8.39 11.97
N GLN A 92 5.38 7.61 11.25
CA GLN A 92 6.65 7.12 11.74
C GLN A 92 7.77 7.59 10.82
N ASP A 93 8.76 8.26 11.40
CA ASP A 93 10.00 8.63 10.70
C ASP A 93 11.08 7.64 11.10
N VAL A 94 11.70 7.01 10.11
CA VAL A 94 12.80 6.06 10.33
C VAL A 94 14.02 6.58 9.59
N GLU A 95 15.04 6.98 10.35
CA GLU A 95 16.27 7.53 9.77
C GLU A 95 16.87 6.56 8.76
N GLY A 96 17.25 7.08 7.59
CA GLY A 96 17.85 6.30 6.52
C GLY A 96 16.86 5.45 5.72
N VAL A 97 15.59 5.38 6.12
CA VAL A 97 14.58 4.54 5.48
C VAL A 97 13.45 5.37 4.87
N GLY A 98 12.86 6.28 5.64
CA GLY A 98 11.80 7.14 5.17
C GLY A 98 10.73 7.45 6.19
N ARG A 99 9.64 8.02 5.70
CA ARG A 99 8.46 8.36 6.47
C ARG A 99 7.31 7.45 6.08
N PHE A 100 6.59 6.96 7.09
CA PHE A 100 5.53 5.97 6.93
C PHE A 100 4.21 6.52 7.46
N GLY A 101 3.13 6.23 6.74
CA GLY A 101 1.77 6.44 7.21
C GLY A 101 0.95 5.19 6.92
N TRP A 102 -0.33 5.19 7.33
CA TRP A 102 -1.20 4.03 7.15
C TRP A 102 -2.61 4.47 6.80
N VAL A 103 -3.24 3.69 5.94
CA VAL A 103 -4.64 3.89 5.53
C VAL A 103 -5.30 2.52 5.45
N THR A 104 -6.58 2.46 5.77
CA THR A 104 -7.36 1.22 5.67
C THR A 104 -8.27 1.31 4.44
N ASP A 105 -8.24 0.29 3.58
CA ASP A 105 -9.07 0.25 2.40
C ASP A 105 -10.52 -0.15 2.74
N PRO A 106 -11.47 -0.07 1.78
CA PRO A 106 -12.87 -0.39 2.05
C PRO A 106 -13.15 -1.82 2.49
N GLU A 107 -12.23 -2.75 2.24
CA GLU A 107 -12.36 -4.15 2.65
C GLU A 107 -11.66 -4.42 4.00
N GLY A 108 -11.15 -3.37 4.66
CA GLY A 108 -10.50 -3.49 5.95
C GLY A 108 -9.00 -3.81 5.89
N ASN A 109 -8.38 -3.77 4.72
CA ASN A 109 -6.94 -4.02 4.60
C ASN A 109 -6.15 -2.77 4.96
N ARG A 110 -5.18 -2.92 5.87
CA ARG A 110 -4.22 -1.88 6.19
C ARG A 110 -3.18 -1.79 5.08
N VAL A 111 -2.89 -0.58 4.63
CA VAL A 111 -1.93 -0.28 3.57
C VAL A 111 -0.98 0.79 4.08
N GLU A 112 0.27 0.73 3.62
CA GLU A 112 1.33 1.58 4.16
C GLU A 112 1.98 2.42 3.08
N PRO A 113 1.55 3.69 2.89
CA PRO A 113 2.32 4.63 2.07
C PRO A 113 3.66 4.99 2.75
N ARG A 114 4.72 5.00 1.97
CA ARG A 114 6.06 5.35 2.45
C ARG A 114 6.71 6.34 1.50
N GLN A 115 7.21 7.43 2.07
CA GLN A 115 8.08 8.36 1.35
C GLN A 115 9.53 7.96 1.63
N PRO A 116 10.25 7.39 0.65
CA PRO A 116 11.65 7.02 0.85
C PRO A 116 12.53 8.25 1.06
N VAL A 117 13.67 8.03 1.67
CA VAL A 117 14.68 9.09 1.82
C VAL A 117 15.21 9.49 0.45
#